data_78fa949b0e041cc4529ff59d89f65129
#
_entry.id   78fa949b0e041cc4529ff59d89f65129
#
_cell.length_a   1.000
_cell.length_b   1.000
_cell.length_c   1.000
_cell.angle_alpha   90.00
_cell.angle_beta   90.00
_cell.angle_gamma   90.00
#
_symmetry.space_group_name_H-M   'P 1'
#
loop_
_entity.id
_entity.type
_entity.pdbx_description
1 polymer ?
#
loop_
_entity_poly.entity_id
_entity_poly.type
_entity_poly.pdbx_seq_one_letter_code
_entity_poly.pdbx_strand_id
1 'polypeptide(L)'
;MSSKIEEAESLMRQHEREPEHVLQVRRMALALFDQLTGWHGMGDDERFCLEAAALLHDIGHVHAPDGREHHKWSARMIREHDWNTIDAREKTITACVARYHRKSPPSPEHEEFAALNPAEQEIVVKLAAMLRVADSLDRSHLQAIRAITLRVEERTITIHADP
;
A
#
# COMPACT_ATOMS: atom_id res chain seq x y z
N MET A 1 6.06 -18.04 16.40
CA MET A 1 5.38 -16.72 16.29
C MET A 1 5.39 -16.28 14.84
N SER A 2 4.23 -15.93 14.30
CA SER A 2 4.15 -15.32 12.97
C SER A 2 4.85 -13.97 12.93
N SER A 3 5.57 -13.69 11.85
CA SER A 3 6.08 -12.34 11.59
C SER A 3 4.95 -11.40 11.16
N LYS A 4 5.19 -10.09 11.23
CA LYS A 4 4.21 -9.07 10.79
C LYS A 4 3.74 -9.33 9.35
N ILE A 5 4.66 -9.72 8.47
CA ILE A 5 4.34 -9.94 7.07
C ILE A 5 3.57 -11.26 6.86
N GLU A 6 3.88 -12.30 7.61
CA GLU A 6 3.12 -13.57 7.55
C GLU A 6 1.66 -13.39 7.96
N GLU A 7 1.38 -12.52 8.95
CA GLU A 7 0.02 -12.19 9.35
C GLU A 7 -0.72 -11.42 8.24
N ALA A 8 -0.07 -10.42 7.62
CA ALA A 8 -0.63 -9.71 6.46
C ALA A 8 -0.89 -10.64 5.27
N GLU A 9 0.04 -11.53 4.96
CA GLU A 9 -0.13 -12.54 3.90
C GLU A 9 -1.26 -13.53 4.22
N SER A 10 -1.43 -13.90 5.48
CA SER A 10 -2.54 -14.76 5.90
C SER A 10 -3.89 -14.09 5.68
N LEU A 11 -4.00 -12.80 6.06
CA LEU A 11 -5.22 -12.03 5.83
C LEU A 11 -5.49 -11.85 4.32
N MET A 12 -4.47 -11.57 3.54
CA MET A 12 -4.57 -11.50 2.08
C MET A 12 -5.11 -12.82 1.50
N ARG A 13 -4.52 -13.95 1.84
CA ARG A 13 -4.95 -15.28 1.32
C ARG A 13 -6.39 -15.63 1.65
N GLN A 14 -6.94 -15.11 2.75
CA GLN A 14 -8.33 -15.36 3.14
C GLN A 14 -9.36 -14.63 2.27
N HIS A 15 -8.99 -13.48 1.70
CA HIS A 15 -9.94 -12.57 1.08
C HIS A 15 -9.60 -12.17 -0.35
N GLU A 16 -8.33 -12.28 -0.77
CA GLU A 16 -7.90 -11.82 -2.08
C GLU A 16 -8.30 -12.80 -3.18
N ARG A 17 -8.86 -12.26 -4.26
CA ARG A 17 -9.33 -13.02 -5.43
C ARG A 17 -8.29 -13.09 -6.54
N GLU A 18 -7.39 -12.11 -6.59
CA GLU A 18 -6.34 -12.01 -7.61
C GLU A 18 -4.96 -11.88 -6.96
N PRO A 19 -4.47 -12.94 -6.27
CA PRO A 19 -3.22 -12.87 -5.51
C PRO A 19 -2.01 -12.51 -6.37
N GLU A 20 -1.96 -12.91 -7.63
CA GLU A 20 -0.86 -12.56 -8.54
C GLU A 20 -0.74 -11.05 -8.74
N HIS A 21 -1.87 -10.33 -8.84
CA HIS A 21 -1.89 -8.88 -8.95
C HIS A 21 -1.30 -8.22 -7.70
N VAL A 22 -1.81 -8.54 -6.52
CA VAL A 22 -1.33 -7.90 -5.29
C VAL A 22 0.11 -8.25 -4.96
N LEU A 23 0.58 -9.44 -5.31
CA LEU A 23 2.00 -9.82 -5.18
C LEU A 23 2.88 -9.02 -6.14
N GLN A 24 2.40 -8.75 -7.35
CA GLN A 24 3.09 -7.87 -8.31
C GLN A 24 3.13 -6.43 -7.79
N VAL A 25 2.01 -5.91 -7.30
CA VAL A 25 1.93 -4.56 -6.72
C VAL A 25 2.87 -4.43 -5.51
N ARG A 26 2.91 -5.43 -4.63
CA ARG A 26 3.87 -5.51 -3.53
C ARG A 26 5.31 -5.38 -4.03
N ARG A 27 5.69 -6.16 -5.04
CA ARG A 27 7.05 -6.15 -5.60
C ARG A 27 7.41 -4.78 -6.16
N MET A 28 6.50 -4.15 -6.90
CA MET A 28 6.71 -2.81 -7.46
C MET A 28 6.77 -1.73 -6.38
N ALA A 29 5.88 -1.79 -5.38
CA ALA A 29 5.86 -0.85 -4.27
C ALA A 29 7.16 -0.89 -3.47
N LEU A 30 7.67 -2.08 -3.16
CA LEU A 30 8.93 -2.24 -2.45
C LEU A 30 10.14 -1.80 -3.28
N ALA A 31 10.12 -2.03 -4.58
CA ALA A 31 11.16 -1.52 -5.48
C ALA A 31 11.19 0.02 -5.51
N LEU A 32 10.02 0.67 -5.52
CA LEU A 32 9.90 2.12 -5.39
C LEU A 32 10.47 2.60 -4.04
N PHE A 33 10.03 1.99 -2.95
CA PHE A 33 10.49 2.35 -1.61
C PHE A 33 12.00 2.24 -1.48
N ASP A 34 12.57 1.10 -1.84
CA ASP A 34 13.99 0.80 -1.66
C ASP A 34 14.89 1.71 -2.52
N GLN A 35 14.45 2.06 -3.73
CA GLN A 35 15.21 2.95 -4.62
C GLN A 35 15.04 4.44 -4.27
N LEU A 36 14.02 4.82 -3.49
CA LEU A 36 13.77 6.19 -3.07
C LEU A 36 14.21 6.48 -1.63
N THR A 37 14.90 5.57 -0.97
CA THR A 37 15.32 5.69 0.44
C THR A 37 16.09 6.99 0.71
N GLY A 38 16.98 7.40 -0.19
CA GLY A 38 17.71 8.66 -0.08
C GLY A 38 16.85 9.91 -0.16
N TRP A 39 15.64 9.80 -0.74
CA TRP A 39 14.68 10.90 -0.84
C TRP A 39 13.71 10.95 0.34
N HIS A 40 13.13 9.81 0.72
CA HIS A 40 12.07 9.78 1.74
C HIS A 40 12.60 9.60 3.17
N GLY A 41 13.76 8.98 3.37
CA GLY A 41 14.37 8.77 4.69
C GLY A 41 13.57 7.89 5.66
N MET A 42 12.54 7.18 5.19
CA MET A 42 11.73 6.27 6.02
C MET A 42 12.46 4.95 6.28
N GLY A 43 12.09 4.27 7.37
CA GLY A 43 12.73 3.03 7.82
C GLY A 43 11.87 1.77 7.62
N ASP A 44 12.23 0.72 8.36
CA ASP A 44 11.65 -0.61 8.21
C ASP A 44 10.15 -0.66 8.61
N ASP A 45 9.72 0.13 9.58
CA ASP A 45 8.33 0.17 10.01
C ASP A 45 7.43 0.74 8.90
N GLU A 46 7.86 1.82 8.25
CA GLU A 46 7.13 2.41 7.13
C GLU A 46 7.18 1.49 5.90
N ARG A 47 8.32 0.83 5.67
CA ARG A 47 8.45 -0.18 4.61
C ARG A 47 7.45 -1.31 4.81
N PHE A 48 7.31 -1.81 6.02
CA PHE A 48 6.30 -2.81 6.37
C PHE A 48 4.88 -2.30 6.11
N CYS A 49 4.55 -1.06 6.52
CA CYS A 49 3.22 -0.49 6.28
C CYS A 49 2.87 -0.44 4.78
N LEU A 50 3.83 -0.08 3.93
CA LEU A 50 3.65 -0.11 2.48
C LEU A 50 3.46 -1.53 1.95
N GLU A 51 4.28 -2.47 2.41
CA GLU A 51 4.20 -3.88 2.02
C GLU A 51 2.85 -4.50 2.37
N ALA A 52 2.40 -4.31 3.61
CA ALA A 52 1.11 -4.78 4.07
C ALA A 52 -0.06 -4.12 3.30
N ALA A 53 0.02 -2.81 3.07
CA ALA A 53 -0.99 -2.11 2.28
C ALA A 53 -1.03 -2.62 0.82
N ALA A 54 0.11 -2.92 0.22
CA ALA A 54 0.16 -3.50 -1.13
C ALA A 54 -0.48 -4.89 -1.21
N LEU A 55 -0.32 -5.71 -0.18
CA LEU A 55 -0.97 -7.02 -0.09
C LEU A 55 -2.48 -6.93 0.13
N LEU A 56 -2.94 -5.87 0.82
CA LEU A 56 -4.30 -5.79 1.36
C LEU A 56 -5.18 -4.72 0.69
N HIS A 57 -4.66 -3.97 -0.29
CA HIS A 57 -5.40 -2.84 -0.86
C HIS A 57 -6.70 -3.24 -1.56
N ASP A 58 -6.79 -4.46 -2.08
CA ASP A 58 -7.93 -4.96 -2.86
C ASP A 58 -8.82 -5.96 -2.11
N ILE A 59 -8.48 -6.38 -0.88
CA ILE A 59 -9.29 -7.37 -0.12
C ILE A 59 -10.75 -6.93 0.08
N GLY A 60 -11.01 -5.63 0.03
CA GLY A 60 -12.35 -5.06 0.15
C GLY A 60 -13.32 -5.41 -0.98
N HIS A 61 -12.83 -5.98 -2.09
CA HIS A 61 -13.70 -6.46 -3.17
C HIS A 61 -14.71 -7.52 -2.73
N VAL A 62 -14.44 -8.26 -1.67
CA VAL A 62 -15.40 -9.24 -1.10
C VAL A 62 -16.67 -8.58 -0.58
N HIS A 63 -16.60 -7.30 -0.21
CA HIS A 63 -17.73 -6.49 0.25
C HIS A 63 -18.23 -5.48 -0.79
N ALA A 64 -17.54 -5.35 -1.91
CA ALA A 64 -17.86 -4.41 -2.97
C ALA A 64 -17.81 -5.13 -4.34
N PRO A 65 -18.78 -6.02 -4.63
CA PRO A 65 -18.77 -6.85 -5.84
C PRO A 65 -18.85 -6.04 -7.14
N ASP A 66 -19.36 -4.81 -7.09
CA ASP A 66 -19.36 -3.87 -8.22
C ASP A 66 -18.04 -3.08 -8.35
N GLY A 67 -17.05 -3.35 -7.50
CA GLY A 67 -15.76 -2.67 -7.44
C GLY A 67 -15.80 -1.25 -6.86
N ARG A 68 -16.99 -0.74 -6.53
CA ARG A 68 -17.12 0.58 -5.92
C ARG A 68 -16.73 0.53 -4.46
N GLU A 69 -15.95 1.55 -4.04
CA GLU A 69 -15.55 1.72 -2.65
C GLU A 69 -14.77 0.55 -2.01
N HIS A 70 -14.26 -0.42 -2.81
CA HIS A 70 -13.46 -1.51 -2.26
C HIS A 70 -12.27 -1.01 -1.45
N HIS A 71 -11.68 0.13 -1.82
CA HIS A 71 -10.59 0.77 -1.07
C HIS A 71 -10.98 1.16 0.36
N LYS A 72 -12.21 1.62 0.57
CA LYS A 72 -12.74 1.91 1.91
C LYS A 72 -13.00 0.63 2.70
N TRP A 73 -13.51 -0.41 2.04
CA TRP A 73 -13.70 -1.72 2.65
C TRP A 73 -12.38 -2.37 3.03
N SER A 74 -11.36 -2.28 2.15
CA SER A 74 -10.01 -2.76 2.48
C SER A 74 -9.47 -2.09 3.74
N ALA A 75 -9.54 -0.76 3.81
CA ALA A 75 -9.10 -0.01 4.99
C ALA A 75 -9.86 -0.42 6.26
N ARG A 76 -11.18 -0.62 6.15
CA ARG A 76 -12.01 -1.08 7.27
C ARG A 76 -11.61 -2.47 7.73
N MET A 77 -11.45 -3.41 6.80
CA MET A 77 -11.03 -4.78 7.12
C MET A 77 -9.66 -4.80 7.83
N ILE A 78 -8.70 -3.97 7.38
CA ILE A 78 -7.40 -3.83 8.04
C ILE A 78 -7.56 -3.29 9.47
N ARG A 79 -8.41 -2.29 9.70
CA ARG A 79 -8.64 -1.73 11.04
C ARG A 79 -9.35 -2.69 11.98
N GLU A 80 -10.30 -3.46 11.48
CA GLU A 80 -11.12 -4.39 12.26
C GLU A 80 -10.45 -5.74 12.50
N HIS A 81 -9.41 -6.07 11.74
CA HIS A 81 -8.64 -7.29 11.95
C HIS A 81 -7.97 -7.29 13.33
N ASP A 82 -8.03 -8.43 14.01
CA ASP A 82 -7.39 -8.63 15.32
C ASP A 82 -5.92 -9.00 15.16
N TRP A 83 -5.11 -7.95 14.94
CA TRP A 83 -3.69 -8.09 14.71
C TRP A 83 -2.94 -8.51 15.97
N ASN A 84 -2.07 -9.52 15.86
CA ASN A 84 -1.22 -10.00 16.95
C ASN A 84 0.22 -9.46 16.87
N THR A 85 0.64 -8.95 15.72
CA THR A 85 2.06 -8.66 15.44
C THR A 85 2.36 -7.18 15.22
N ILE A 86 1.35 -6.34 15.02
CA ILE A 86 1.53 -4.90 14.75
C ILE A 86 0.85 -4.04 15.81
N ASP A 87 1.37 -2.84 16.00
CA ASP A 87 0.78 -1.86 16.90
C ASP A 87 -0.34 -1.02 16.25
N ALA A 88 -0.98 -0.18 17.06
CA ALA A 88 -2.07 0.67 16.62
C ALA A 88 -1.63 1.70 15.57
N ARG A 89 -0.39 2.19 15.63
CA ARG A 89 0.19 3.14 14.67
C ARG A 89 0.37 2.48 13.30
N GLU A 90 1.04 1.33 13.28
CA GLU A 90 1.26 0.55 12.05
C GLU A 90 -0.07 0.17 11.40
N LYS A 91 -1.03 -0.28 12.19
CA LYS A 91 -2.39 -0.61 11.71
C LYS A 91 -3.07 0.59 11.05
N THR A 92 -3.05 1.76 11.69
CA THR A 92 -3.70 2.95 11.18
C THR A 92 -3.04 3.44 9.89
N ILE A 93 -1.71 3.49 9.85
CA ILE A 93 -0.95 3.88 8.65
C ILE A 93 -1.25 2.92 7.49
N THR A 94 -1.18 1.61 7.73
CA THR A 94 -1.46 0.58 6.72
C THR A 94 -2.87 0.73 6.15
N ALA A 95 -3.87 0.92 7.00
CA ALA A 95 -5.26 1.11 6.57
C ALA A 95 -5.44 2.38 5.74
N CYS A 96 -4.84 3.50 6.15
CA CYS A 96 -4.89 4.74 5.39
C CYS A 96 -4.21 4.60 4.02
N VAL A 97 -3.03 3.99 3.95
CA VAL A 97 -2.32 3.76 2.69
C VAL A 97 -3.14 2.88 1.74
N ALA A 98 -3.74 1.80 2.24
CA ALA A 98 -4.63 0.96 1.45
C ALA A 98 -5.87 1.72 0.95
N ARG A 99 -6.48 2.57 1.79
CA ARG A 99 -7.60 3.42 1.38
C ARG A 99 -7.24 4.32 0.21
N TYR A 100 -6.06 4.91 0.25
CA TYR A 100 -5.63 5.93 -0.72
C TYR A 100 -4.94 5.37 -1.96
N HIS A 101 -4.98 4.06 -2.19
CA HIS A 101 -4.42 3.50 -3.43
C HIS A 101 -5.16 3.96 -4.70
N ARG A 102 -6.41 4.45 -4.53
CA ARG A 102 -7.24 4.98 -5.63
C ARG A 102 -8.18 6.09 -5.16
N LYS A 103 -8.91 6.71 -6.12
CA LYS A 103 -9.88 7.78 -5.86
C LYS A 103 -9.21 9.02 -5.23
N SER A 104 -9.85 9.58 -4.21
CA SER A 104 -9.37 10.81 -3.55
C SER A 104 -7.97 10.62 -2.94
N PRO A 105 -7.14 11.65 -3.01
CA PRO A 105 -5.87 11.66 -2.26
C PRO A 105 -6.14 11.79 -0.75
N PRO A 106 -5.10 11.58 0.10
CA PRO A 106 -5.19 11.88 1.52
C PRO A 106 -5.72 13.28 1.78
N SER A 107 -6.68 13.42 2.70
CA SER A 107 -7.32 14.69 3.01
C SER A 107 -7.64 14.82 4.50
N PRO A 108 -7.44 16.01 5.10
CA PRO A 108 -7.88 16.30 6.47
C PRO A 108 -9.41 16.19 6.69
N GLU A 109 -10.18 16.14 5.62
CA GLU A 109 -11.63 15.90 5.68
C GLU A 109 -11.97 14.44 6.01
N HIS A 110 -11.01 13.53 5.88
CA HIS A 110 -11.17 12.13 6.24
C HIS A 110 -10.74 11.92 7.69
N GLU A 111 -11.66 11.45 8.52
CA GLU A 111 -11.48 11.33 9.97
C GLU A 111 -10.22 10.54 10.35
N GLU A 112 -10.01 9.41 9.71
CA GLU A 112 -8.86 8.53 10.03
C GLU A 112 -7.52 9.18 9.69
N PHE A 113 -7.46 9.95 8.59
CA PHE A 113 -6.26 10.70 8.23
C PHE A 113 -6.05 11.91 9.15
N ALA A 114 -7.12 12.63 9.47
CA ALA A 114 -7.08 13.80 10.35
C ALA A 114 -6.63 13.44 11.77
N ALA A 115 -6.90 12.21 12.23
CA ALA A 115 -6.48 11.71 13.55
C ALA A 115 -4.97 11.44 13.65
N LEU A 116 -4.25 11.34 12.53
CA LEU A 116 -2.80 11.17 12.50
C LEU A 116 -2.08 12.48 12.81
N ASN A 117 -0.92 12.40 13.46
CA ASN A 117 -0.08 13.57 13.64
C ASN A 117 0.57 14.00 12.29
N PRO A 118 1.13 15.23 12.18
CA PRO A 118 1.68 15.72 10.92
C PRO A 118 2.77 14.83 10.30
N ALA A 119 3.63 14.21 11.11
CA ALA A 119 4.67 13.30 10.61
C ALA A 119 4.07 12.02 10.02
N GLU A 120 3.06 11.45 10.67
CA GLU A 120 2.34 10.28 10.17
C GLU A 120 1.52 10.58 8.92
N GLN A 121 0.93 11.77 8.84
CA GLN A 121 0.24 12.24 7.62
C GLN A 121 1.19 12.32 6.43
N GLU A 122 2.40 12.83 6.64
CA GLU A 122 3.43 12.88 5.59
C GLU A 122 3.84 11.48 5.14
N ILE A 123 4.01 10.55 6.07
CA ILE A 123 4.30 9.13 5.76
C ILE A 123 3.17 8.56 4.90
N VAL A 124 1.92 8.72 5.29
CA VAL A 124 0.76 8.21 4.51
C VAL A 124 0.74 8.80 3.10
N VAL A 125 0.98 10.10 2.94
CA VAL A 125 1.01 10.75 1.61
C VAL A 125 2.07 10.12 0.72
N LYS A 126 3.28 9.90 1.23
CA LYS A 126 4.39 9.31 0.47
C LYS A 126 4.12 7.84 0.12
N LEU A 127 3.69 7.05 1.10
CA LEU A 127 3.42 5.62 0.89
C LEU A 127 2.22 5.41 -0.05
N ALA A 128 1.16 6.19 0.09
CA ALA A 128 -0.01 6.14 -0.81
C ALA A 128 0.37 6.49 -2.25
N ALA A 129 1.24 7.47 -2.46
CA ALA A 129 1.75 7.80 -3.79
C ALA A 129 2.52 6.63 -4.41
N MET A 130 3.39 5.96 -3.64
CA MET A 130 4.12 4.77 -4.10
C MET A 130 3.16 3.63 -4.45
N LEU A 131 2.16 3.37 -3.60
CA LEU A 131 1.18 2.31 -3.85
C LEU A 131 0.34 2.59 -5.11
N ARG A 132 -0.08 3.83 -5.33
CA ARG A 132 -0.79 4.24 -6.56
C ARG A 132 0.03 3.99 -7.83
N VAL A 133 1.30 4.31 -7.79
CA VAL A 133 2.20 4.05 -8.92
C VAL A 133 2.35 2.54 -9.13
N ALA A 134 2.62 1.79 -8.07
CA ALA A 134 2.78 0.34 -8.12
C ALA A 134 1.54 -0.37 -8.67
N ASP A 135 0.36 0.00 -8.22
CA ASP A 135 -0.92 -0.53 -8.71
C ASP A 135 -1.12 -0.20 -10.20
N SER A 136 -0.80 1.03 -10.60
CA SER A 136 -0.90 1.47 -12.00
C SER A 136 0.05 0.71 -12.93
N LEU A 137 1.20 0.26 -12.44
CA LEU A 137 2.17 -0.53 -13.22
C LEU A 137 1.67 -1.94 -13.55
N ASP A 138 0.67 -2.44 -12.83
CA ASP A 138 0.00 -3.72 -13.14
C ASP A 138 -1.51 -3.55 -13.40
N ARG A 139 -1.91 -2.43 -13.99
CA ARG A 139 -3.32 -2.14 -14.28
C ARG A 139 -4.00 -3.21 -15.13
N SER A 140 -3.26 -3.87 -16.00
CA SER A 140 -3.78 -4.97 -16.82
C SER A 140 -3.98 -6.27 -16.05
N HIS A 141 -3.43 -6.40 -14.83
CA HIS A 141 -3.37 -7.63 -14.03
C HIS A 141 -2.67 -8.80 -14.74
N LEU A 142 -1.72 -8.50 -15.63
CA LEU A 142 -0.98 -9.50 -16.41
C LEU A 142 0.46 -9.69 -15.93
N GLN A 143 0.89 -8.96 -14.91
CA GLN A 143 2.25 -8.99 -14.36
C GLN A 143 3.34 -8.82 -15.45
N ALA A 144 3.06 -7.95 -16.42
CA ALA A 144 3.89 -7.76 -17.61
C ALA A 144 5.26 -7.12 -17.31
N ILE A 145 5.37 -6.36 -16.22
CA ILE A 145 6.61 -5.66 -15.84
C ILE A 145 7.41 -6.55 -14.88
N ARG A 146 8.65 -6.89 -15.26
CA ARG A 146 9.54 -7.71 -14.44
C ARG A 146 10.27 -6.91 -13.39
N ALA A 147 10.72 -5.72 -13.74
CA ALA A 147 11.52 -4.87 -12.87
C ALA A 147 11.31 -3.39 -13.22
N ILE A 148 11.60 -2.53 -12.26
CA ILE A 148 11.67 -1.10 -12.46
C ILE A 148 13.00 -0.55 -11.96
N THR A 149 13.51 0.47 -12.66
CA THR A 149 14.68 1.23 -12.24
C THR A 149 14.31 2.71 -12.20
N LEU A 150 14.64 3.39 -11.11
CA LEU A 150 14.33 4.79 -10.91
C LEU A 150 15.56 5.67 -11.13
N ARG A 151 15.33 6.81 -11.77
CA ARG A 151 16.27 7.91 -11.85
C ARG A 151 15.63 9.13 -11.20
N VAL A 152 16.27 9.65 -10.17
CA VAL A 152 15.80 10.81 -9.41
C VAL A 152 16.61 12.04 -9.82
N GLU A 153 15.91 13.07 -10.29
CA GLU A 153 16.44 14.40 -10.58
C GLU A 153 15.72 15.42 -9.67
N GLU A 154 16.17 16.66 -9.62
CA GLU A 154 15.70 17.67 -8.64
C GLU A 154 14.18 17.74 -8.44
N ARG A 155 13.40 17.58 -9.51
CA ARG A 155 11.93 17.66 -9.50
C ARG A 155 11.23 16.53 -10.24
N THR A 156 11.98 15.53 -10.67
CA THR A 156 11.47 14.48 -11.54
C THR A 156 11.97 13.12 -11.09
N ILE A 157 11.07 12.18 -11.01
CA ILE A 157 11.39 10.76 -10.85
C ILE A 157 11.00 10.07 -12.15
N THR A 158 11.99 9.52 -12.84
CA THR A 158 11.77 8.74 -14.06
C THR A 158 11.78 7.26 -13.71
N ILE A 159 10.76 6.55 -14.15
CA ILE A 159 10.61 5.11 -13.94
C ILE A 159 10.85 4.41 -15.27
N HIS A 160 11.87 3.57 -15.33
CA HIS A 160 12.09 2.63 -16.43
C HIS A 160 11.47 1.29 -16.07
N ALA A 161 10.53 0.83 -16.85
CA ALA A 161 9.86 -0.44 -16.69
C ALA A 161 10.42 -1.46 -17.69
N ASP A 162 10.90 -2.59 -17.17
CA ASP A 162 11.40 -3.70 -17.99
C ASP A 162 10.30 -4.76 -18.12
N PRO A 163 9.87 -5.07 -19.35
CA PRO A 163 8.85 -6.09 -19.60
C PRO A 163 9.34 -7.52 -19.33
#